data_66d6e3997d996935718dd179d46f084e
#
_entry.id   66d6e3997d996935718dd179d46f084e
#
_cell.length_a   1.000
_cell.length_b   1.000
_cell.length_c   1.000
_cell.angle_alpha   90.00
_cell.angle_beta   90.00
_cell.angle_gamma   90.00
#
_symmetry.space_group_name_H-M   'P 1'
#
loop_
_entity.id
_entity.type
_entity.pdbx_description
1 polymer ?
#
loop_
_entity_poly.entity_id
_entity_poly.type
_entity_poly.pdbx_seq_one_letter_code
_entity_poly.pdbx_strand_id
1 'polypeptide(L)'
;MRITLKLYATLTDYLPAEARRDNVVALDVDESATIASVIAPFQIPPKLAHLVLVNGLFVPPAERAARTFSDGDVLAVWPPIAGG
;
A
#
# COMPACT_ATOMS: atom_id res chain seq x y z
N MET A 1 -13.80 -4.36 7.10
CA MET A 1 -12.89 -5.51 6.91
C MET A 1 -11.48 -5.13 7.29
N ARG A 2 -10.63 -6.11 7.52
CA ARG A 2 -9.24 -5.87 7.89
C ARG A 2 -8.29 -6.30 6.78
N ILE A 3 -7.32 -5.41 6.45
CA ILE A 3 -6.26 -5.71 5.50
C ILE A 3 -4.91 -5.41 6.15
N THR A 4 -3.85 -5.89 5.52
CA THR A 4 -2.48 -5.59 5.96
C THR A 4 -1.81 -4.73 4.90
N LEU A 5 -1.19 -3.62 5.33
CA LEU A 5 -0.39 -2.76 4.45
C LEU A 5 1.08 -2.98 4.77
N LYS A 6 1.87 -3.25 3.73
CA LYS A 6 3.32 -3.35 3.83
C LYS A 6 3.96 -2.29 2.95
N LEU A 7 4.82 -1.46 3.54
CA LEU A 7 5.59 -0.47 2.81
C LEU A 7 7.07 -0.84 2.87
N TYR A 8 7.75 -0.78 1.73
CA TYR A 8 9.12 -1.25 1.61
C TYR A 8 10.10 -0.13 1.34
N ALA A 9 11.37 -0.39 1.65
CA ALA A 9 12.48 0.55 1.42
C ALA A 9 12.18 1.91 2.05
N THR A 10 12.42 3.00 1.32
CA THR A 10 12.21 4.35 1.85
C THR A 10 10.75 4.66 2.18
N LEU A 11 9.80 3.86 1.66
CA LEU A 11 8.38 4.08 1.97
C LEU A 11 8.05 3.80 3.43
N THR A 12 8.88 3.09 4.17
CA THR A 12 8.66 2.88 5.60
C THR A 12 8.60 4.19 6.38
N ASP A 13 9.21 5.26 5.87
CA ASP A 13 9.15 6.57 6.51
C ASP A 13 7.74 7.15 6.57
N TYR A 14 6.83 6.66 5.73
CA TYR A 14 5.45 7.11 5.71
C TYR A 14 4.54 6.33 6.69
N LEU A 15 5.08 5.29 7.32
CA LEU A 15 4.35 4.55 8.35
C LEU A 15 4.44 5.28 9.70
N PRO A 16 3.50 5.03 10.61
CA PRO A 16 3.66 5.45 12.01
C PRO A 16 4.99 4.92 12.56
N ALA A 17 5.61 5.68 13.44
CA ALA A 17 6.96 5.36 13.94
C ALA A 17 7.06 3.93 14.49
N GLU A 18 6.03 3.47 15.20
CA GLU A 18 6.01 2.13 15.80
C GLU A 18 5.91 1.01 14.77
N ALA A 19 5.48 1.32 13.55
CA ALA A 19 5.33 0.32 12.48
C ALA A 19 6.51 0.28 11.52
N ARG A 20 7.42 1.26 11.57
CA ARG A 20 8.52 1.38 10.60
C ARG A 20 9.49 0.22 10.65
N ARG A 21 9.74 -0.30 11.84
CA ARG A 21 10.68 -1.39 12.03
C ARG A 21 10.23 -2.67 11.33
N ASP A 22 8.94 -2.98 11.44
CA ASP A 22 8.38 -4.19 10.87
C ASP A 22 7.82 -3.97 9.47
N ASN A 23 7.74 -2.73 9.02
CA ASN A 23 7.20 -2.30 7.73
C ASN A 23 5.76 -2.75 7.45
N VAL A 24 5.00 -3.02 8.49
CA VAL A 24 3.66 -3.60 8.41
C VAL A 24 2.70 -2.85 9.33
N VAL A 25 1.49 -2.59 8.83
CA VAL A 25 0.42 -2.05 9.65
C VAL A 25 -0.90 -2.73 9.26
N ALA A 26 -1.70 -3.09 10.27
CA ALA A 26 -3.03 -3.62 10.05
C ALA A 26 -4.02 -2.45 9.97
N LEU A 27 -4.91 -2.49 9.00
CA LEU A 27 -5.89 -1.43 8.77
C LEU A 27 -7.30 -1.99 8.75
N ASP A 28 -8.22 -1.29 9.41
CA ASP A 28 -9.64 -1.53 9.25
C ASP A 28 -10.14 -0.62 8.15
N VAL A 29 -10.72 -1.17 7.10
CA VAL A 29 -11.18 -0.41 5.94
C VAL A 29 -12.62 -0.76 5.62
N ASP A 30 -13.29 0.19 4.97
CA ASP A 30 -14.64 -0.01 4.47
C ASP A 30 -14.63 -0.97 3.28
N GLU A 31 -15.76 -1.63 3.04
CA GLU A 31 -15.88 -2.56 1.89
C GLU A 31 -15.69 -1.85 0.55
N SER A 32 -15.98 -0.57 0.49
CA SER A 32 -15.80 0.23 -0.73
C SER A 32 -14.40 0.82 -0.87
N ALA A 33 -13.50 0.62 0.11
CA ALA A 33 -12.15 1.17 0.06
C ALA A 33 -11.38 0.62 -1.14
N THR A 34 -10.65 1.51 -1.81
CA THR A 34 -9.80 1.15 -2.95
C THR A 34 -8.33 1.28 -2.57
N ILE A 35 -7.45 0.74 -3.41
CA ILE A 35 -6.01 0.88 -3.17
C ILE A 35 -5.65 2.36 -3.04
N ALA A 36 -6.13 3.20 -3.94
CA ALA A 36 -5.83 4.64 -3.89
C ALA A 36 -6.33 5.27 -2.59
N SER A 37 -7.55 4.93 -2.14
CA SER A 37 -8.11 5.51 -0.91
C SER A 37 -7.38 5.03 0.34
N VAL A 38 -6.85 3.82 0.34
CA VAL A 38 -6.09 3.28 1.47
C VAL A 38 -4.72 3.93 1.58
N ILE A 39 -4.06 4.20 0.45
CA ILE A 39 -2.74 4.80 0.42
C ILE A 39 -2.78 6.30 0.73
N ALA A 40 -3.84 6.99 0.32
CA ALA A 40 -3.93 8.45 0.43
C ALA A 40 -3.62 9.02 1.84
N PRO A 41 -4.11 8.44 2.94
CA PRO A 41 -3.83 8.98 4.28
C PRO A 41 -2.36 8.98 4.66
N PHE A 42 -1.55 8.13 4.03
CA PHE A 42 -0.11 8.06 4.32
C PHE A 42 0.67 9.15 3.59
N GLN A 43 0.03 9.88 2.67
CA GLN A 43 0.63 11.00 1.95
C GLN A 43 1.86 10.61 1.13
N ILE A 44 1.89 9.39 0.63
CA ILE A 44 2.96 8.92 -0.24
C ILE A 44 2.84 9.63 -1.60
N PRO A 45 3.89 10.32 -2.07
CA PRO A 45 3.86 10.92 -3.40
C PRO A 45 3.52 9.87 -4.46
N PRO A 46 2.59 10.13 -5.39
CA PRO A 46 2.15 9.11 -6.35
C PRO A 46 3.29 8.43 -7.11
N LYS A 47 4.33 9.16 -7.48
CA LYS A 47 5.47 8.58 -8.20
C LYS A 47 6.27 7.59 -7.36
N LEU A 48 6.17 7.63 -6.03
CA LEU A 48 6.86 6.71 -5.15
C LEU A 48 6.05 5.44 -4.89
N ALA A 49 4.76 5.42 -5.17
CA ALA A 49 3.94 4.22 -5.13
C ALA A 49 4.08 3.49 -6.48
N HIS A 50 5.28 2.96 -6.73
CA HIS A 50 5.65 2.44 -8.06
C HIS A 50 5.15 1.03 -8.30
N LEU A 51 5.53 0.09 -7.45
CA LEU A 51 5.10 -1.30 -7.58
C LEU A 51 4.06 -1.57 -6.50
N VAL A 52 2.85 -1.91 -6.92
CA VAL A 52 1.73 -2.19 -6.02
C VAL A 52 1.27 -3.62 -6.25
N LEU A 53 1.25 -4.42 -5.18
CA LEU A 53 0.84 -5.81 -5.22
C LEU A 53 -0.28 -6.04 -4.21
N VAL A 54 -1.28 -6.83 -4.61
CA VAL A 54 -2.29 -7.35 -3.69
C VAL A 54 -2.14 -8.86 -3.67
N ASN A 55 -1.82 -9.40 -2.49
CA ASN A 55 -1.54 -10.83 -2.31
C ASN A 55 -0.48 -11.35 -3.32
N GLY A 56 0.53 -10.52 -3.58
CA GLY A 56 1.61 -10.87 -4.50
C GLY A 56 1.32 -10.64 -5.99
N LEU A 57 0.12 -10.16 -6.34
CA LEU A 57 -0.25 -9.91 -7.73
C LEU A 57 -0.19 -8.42 -8.06
N PHE A 58 0.49 -8.09 -9.13
CA PHE A 58 0.68 -6.70 -9.57
C PHE A 58 -0.64 -6.05 -9.96
N VAL A 59 -0.84 -4.81 -9.50
CA VAL A 59 -1.99 -3.98 -9.87
C VAL A 59 -1.50 -2.77 -10.64
N PRO A 60 -1.84 -2.64 -11.94
CA PRO A 60 -1.41 -1.49 -12.74
C PRO A 60 -1.91 -0.16 -12.18
N PRO A 61 -1.18 0.94 -12.41
CA PRO A 61 -1.59 2.25 -11.92
C PRO A 61 -3.02 2.64 -12.28
N ALA A 62 -3.46 2.30 -13.48
CA ALA A 62 -4.81 2.66 -13.96
C ALA A 62 -5.93 1.95 -13.18
N GLU A 63 -5.63 0.86 -12.46
CA GLU A 63 -6.65 0.09 -11.73
C GLU A 63 -6.71 0.42 -10.25
N ARG A 64 -5.74 1.19 -9.74
CA ARG A 64 -5.63 1.41 -8.28
C ARG A 64 -6.77 2.23 -7.71
N ALA A 65 -7.36 3.11 -8.49
CA ALA A 65 -8.49 3.93 -8.04
C ALA A 65 -9.81 3.15 -7.97
N ALA A 66 -9.89 1.99 -8.61
CA ALA A 66 -11.09 1.17 -8.65
C ALA A 66 -10.96 -0.18 -7.94
N ARG A 67 -9.73 -0.67 -7.71
CA ARG A 67 -9.50 -1.98 -7.09
C ARG A 67 -9.86 -1.95 -5.61
N THR A 68 -10.83 -2.76 -5.23
CA THR A 68 -11.24 -2.95 -3.84
C THR A 68 -10.54 -4.18 -3.24
N PHE A 69 -10.85 -4.50 -1.99
CA PHE A 69 -10.20 -5.57 -1.24
C PHE A 69 -11.20 -6.62 -0.77
N SER A 70 -10.67 -7.77 -0.40
CA SER A 70 -11.35 -8.78 0.39
C SER A 70 -10.72 -8.82 1.78
N ASP A 71 -11.48 -9.26 2.78
CA ASP A 71 -10.96 -9.36 4.14
C ASP A 71 -9.72 -10.24 4.18
N GLY A 72 -8.68 -9.75 4.86
CA GLY A 72 -7.41 -10.47 4.96
C GLY A 72 -6.41 -10.19 3.84
N ASP A 73 -6.76 -9.37 2.84
CA ASP A 73 -5.83 -9.06 1.76
C ASP A 73 -4.57 -8.36 2.29
N VAL A 74 -3.47 -8.57 1.59
CA VAL A 74 -2.17 -7.94 1.86
C VAL A 74 -1.83 -7.00 0.71
N LEU A 75 -1.74 -5.71 1.02
CA LEU A 75 -1.33 -4.67 0.08
C LEU A 75 0.15 -4.34 0.32
N ALA A 76 0.97 -4.53 -0.69
CA ALA A 76 2.40 -4.22 -0.61
C ALA A 76 2.76 -3.14 -1.62
N VAL A 77 3.53 -2.15 -1.19
CA VAL A 77 3.94 -1.03 -2.04
C VAL A 77 5.44 -0.84 -1.97
N TRP A 78 6.07 -0.73 -3.15
CA TRP A 78 7.50 -0.53 -3.31
C TRP A 78 7.75 0.77 -4.07
N PRO A 79 8.79 1.53 -3.71
CA PRO A 79 9.19 2.70 -4.49
C PRO A 79 9.96 2.28 -5.74
N PRO A 80 10.22 3.22 -6.68
CA PRO A 80 11.11 2.94 -7.80
C PRO A 80 12.49 2.53 -7.30
N ILE A 81 13.11 1.59 -8.00
CA ILE A 81 14.48 1.18 -7.70
C ILE A 81 15.42 2.21 -8.28
N ALA A 82 16.43 2.65 -7.51
CA ALA A 82 17.42 3.62 -7.97
C ALA A 82 18.13 3.06 -9.21
N GLY A 83 18.15 3.86 -10.29
CA GLY A 83 18.79 3.48 -11.54
C GLY A 83 17.95 2.57 -12.43
N GLY A 84 16.73 2.26 -12.03
CA GLY A 84 15.84 1.41 -12.81
C GLY A 84 14.61 2.08 -13.32
#